data_b0edccae7c25c59f6937e9b40905d7a7
#
_entry.id   b0edccae7c25c59f6937e9b40905d7a7
#
_cell.length_a   1.000
_cell.length_b   1.000
_cell.length_c   1.000
_cell.angle_alpha   90.00
_cell.angle_beta   90.00
_cell.angle_gamma   90.00
#
_symmetry.space_group_name_H-M   'P 1'
#
loop_
_entity.id
_entity.type
_entity.pdbx_description
1 polymer ?
#
loop_
_entity_poly.entity_id
_entity_poly.type
_entity_poly.pdbx_seq_one_letter_code
_entity_poly.pdbx_strand_id
1 'polypeptide(L)'
;MPFHDRARQVLTEAVAAPEPVCVPWPCAHEFLAVVSNPRIFRDPTPVDVALDAVRRLLASLSGGFLAEGEGYLDALERIARPAMLQGAIVHDARVAALCLFHGVRVLRSADRDFSRFPDLTVVNPLPKG
;
A
#
# COMPACT_ATOMS: atom_id res chain seq x y z
N MET A 1 14.47 -1.49 13.68
CA MET A 1 13.46 -0.64 14.33
C MET A 1 12.21 -1.47 14.62
N PRO A 2 11.67 -1.40 15.84
CA PRO A 2 10.49 -2.21 16.19
C PRO A 2 9.30 -2.04 15.27
N PHE A 3 9.03 -0.80 14.83
CA PHE A 3 7.94 -0.51 13.90
C PHE A 3 8.13 -1.25 12.57
N HIS A 4 9.34 -1.25 12.05
CA HIS A 4 9.67 -1.92 10.78
C HIS A 4 9.49 -3.44 10.88
N ASP A 5 9.94 -4.03 11.99
CA ASP A 5 9.80 -5.47 12.22
C ASP A 5 8.33 -5.86 12.37
N ARG A 6 7.55 -5.03 13.06
CA ARG A 6 6.12 -5.28 13.24
C ARG A 6 5.38 -5.19 11.91
N ALA A 7 5.71 -4.22 11.06
CA ALA A 7 5.13 -4.09 9.73
C ALA A 7 5.44 -5.32 8.88
N ARG A 8 6.67 -5.82 8.93
CA ARG A 8 7.09 -7.04 8.24
C ARG A 8 6.28 -8.24 8.72
N GLN A 9 6.11 -8.38 10.04
CA GLN A 9 5.34 -9.47 10.62
C GLN A 9 3.88 -9.44 10.15
N VAL A 10 3.26 -8.26 10.17
CA VAL A 10 1.87 -8.10 9.72
C VAL A 10 1.74 -8.49 8.25
N LEU A 11 2.68 -8.08 7.41
CA LEU A 11 2.68 -8.43 5.99
C LEU A 11 2.83 -9.96 5.80
N THR A 12 3.70 -10.60 6.58
CA THR A 12 3.89 -12.03 6.54
C THR A 12 2.61 -12.78 6.94
N GLU A 13 1.93 -12.32 7.99
CA GLU A 13 0.66 -12.87 8.42
C GLU A 13 -0.43 -12.69 7.36
N ALA A 14 -0.47 -11.52 6.72
CA ALA A 14 -1.42 -11.24 5.66
C ALA A 14 -1.21 -12.15 4.43
N VAL A 15 0.04 -12.41 4.06
CA VAL A 15 0.37 -13.33 2.96
C VAL A 15 -0.10 -14.74 3.28
N ALA A 16 -0.02 -15.15 4.54
CA ALA A 16 -0.47 -16.48 4.99
C ALA A 16 -1.99 -16.57 5.20
N ALA A 17 -2.73 -15.45 5.12
CA ALA A 17 -4.17 -15.42 5.35
C ALA A 17 -4.93 -16.21 4.27
N PRO A 18 -6.08 -16.81 4.61
CA PRO A 18 -6.88 -17.57 3.63
C PRO A 18 -7.51 -16.67 2.56
N GLU A 19 -7.81 -15.40 2.86
CA GLU A 19 -8.35 -14.48 1.86
C GLU A 19 -7.26 -14.03 0.89
N PRO A 20 -7.60 -13.76 -0.38
CA PRO A 20 -6.65 -13.19 -1.32
C PRO A 20 -6.09 -11.86 -0.82
N VAL A 21 -4.77 -11.73 -0.87
CA VAL A 21 -4.06 -10.50 -0.50
C VAL A 21 -3.40 -9.92 -1.74
N CYS A 22 -3.57 -8.63 -1.93
CA CYS A 22 -2.97 -7.88 -3.03
C CYS A 22 -2.38 -6.58 -2.51
N VAL A 23 -1.44 -6.03 -3.27
CA VAL A 23 -0.75 -4.79 -2.91
C VAL A 23 -0.78 -3.84 -4.10
N PRO A 24 -1.22 -2.59 -3.91
CA PRO A 24 -1.11 -1.59 -4.97
C PRO A 24 0.36 -1.31 -5.31
N TRP A 25 0.69 -1.18 -6.59
CA TRP A 25 2.06 -0.87 -7.01
C TRP A 25 2.65 0.36 -6.33
N PRO A 26 1.90 1.46 -6.09
CA PRO A 26 2.45 2.60 -5.35
C PRO A 26 3.01 2.23 -3.98
N CYS A 27 2.43 1.25 -3.30
CA CYS A 27 2.93 0.79 -2.01
C CYS A 27 4.29 0.10 -2.14
N ALA A 28 4.52 -0.63 -3.22
CA ALA A 28 5.84 -1.22 -3.51
C ALA A 28 6.88 -0.14 -3.77
N HIS A 29 6.52 0.91 -4.51
CA HIS A 29 7.42 2.04 -4.77
C HIS A 29 7.76 2.79 -3.48
N GLU A 30 6.77 3.00 -2.62
CA GLU A 30 7.00 3.65 -1.33
C GLU A 30 7.93 2.81 -0.45
N PHE A 31 7.74 1.50 -0.41
CA PHE A 31 8.64 0.60 0.29
C PHE A 31 10.08 0.77 -0.21
N LEU A 32 10.29 0.75 -1.53
CA LEU A 32 11.62 0.93 -2.12
C LEU A 32 12.23 2.28 -1.74
N ALA A 33 11.42 3.34 -1.80
CA ALA A 33 11.88 4.69 -1.47
C ALA A 33 12.29 4.82 0.00
N VAL A 34 11.53 4.20 0.90
CA VAL A 34 11.79 4.28 2.35
C VAL A 34 13.03 3.47 2.73
N VAL A 35 13.12 2.20 2.33
CA VAL A 35 14.20 1.32 2.79
C VAL A 35 15.56 1.67 2.21
N SER A 36 15.58 2.35 1.06
CA SER A 36 16.82 2.80 0.40
C SER A 36 17.24 4.21 0.80
N ASN A 37 16.47 4.91 1.63
CA ASN A 37 16.71 6.32 1.93
C ASN A 37 17.70 6.49 3.07
N PRO A 38 18.91 7.05 2.82
CA PRO A 38 19.92 7.26 3.87
C PRO A 38 19.50 8.29 4.92
N ARG A 39 18.48 9.11 4.65
CA ARG A 39 17.94 10.05 5.62
C ARG A 39 17.05 9.37 6.65
N ILE A 40 16.52 8.18 6.33
CA ILE A 40 15.63 7.42 7.21
C ILE A 40 16.39 6.35 7.97
N PHE A 41 17.26 5.62 7.27
CA PHE A 41 18.03 4.53 7.85
C PHE A 41 19.53 4.84 7.80
N ARG A 42 20.21 4.52 8.89
CA ARG A 42 21.66 4.66 8.99
C ARG A 42 22.36 3.77 7.95
N ASP A 43 21.86 2.53 7.81
CA ASP A 43 22.33 1.57 6.83
C ASP A 43 21.17 1.27 5.86
N PRO A 44 20.99 2.10 4.83
CA PRO A 44 19.89 1.87 3.90
C PRO A 44 20.08 0.58 3.13
N THR A 45 18.97 -0.06 2.81
CA THR A 45 18.98 -1.29 2.03
C THR A 45 19.41 -1.00 0.60
N PRO A 46 20.41 -1.72 0.05
CA PRO A 46 20.74 -1.60 -1.36
C PRO A 46 19.53 -1.91 -2.25
N VAL A 47 19.41 -1.20 -3.37
CA VAL A 47 18.24 -1.32 -4.24
C VAL A 47 18.02 -2.74 -4.77
N ASP A 48 19.10 -3.46 -5.09
CA ASP A 48 19.00 -4.84 -5.58
C ASP A 48 18.36 -5.76 -4.55
N VAL A 49 18.73 -5.59 -3.28
CA VAL A 49 18.15 -6.36 -2.16
C VAL A 49 16.69 -6.01 -1.96
N ALA A 50 16.35 -4.72 -2.03
CA ALA A 50 14.98 -4.26 -1.90
C ALA A 50 14.10 -4.76 -3.05
N LEU A 51 14.60 -4.72 -4.28
CA LEU A 51 13.88 -5.23 -5.45
C LEU A 51 13.65 -6.73 -5.36
N ASP A 52 14.64 -7.47 -4.86
CA ASP A 52 14.49 -8.91 -4.64
C ASP A 52 13.39 -9.21 -3.62
N ALA A 53 13.31 -8.41 -2.56
CA ALA A 53 12.22 -8.52 -1.57
C ALA A 53 10.85 -8.28 -2.20
N VAL A 54 10.73 -7.28 -3.09
CA VAL A 54 9.49 -7.00 -3.83
C VAL A 54 9.12 -8.18 -4.73
N ARG A 55 10.10 -8.76 -5.41
CA ARG A 55 9.89 -9.92 -6.27
C ARG A 55 9.39 -11.13 -5.50
N ARG A 56 9.96 -11.39 -4.32
CA ARG A 56 9.50 -12.48 -3.44
C ARG A 56 8.09 -12.23 -2.92
N LEU A 57 7.79 -10.98 -2.57
CA LEU A 57 6.46 -10.59 -2.14
C LEU A 57 5.44 -10.86 -3.26
N LEU A 58 5.74 -10.43 -4.48
CA LEU A 58 4.87 -10.66 -5.62
C LEU A 58 4.57 -12.16 -5.82
N ALA A 59 5.59 -13.01 -5.69
CA ALA A 59 5.43 -14.45 -5.84
C ALA A 59 4.56 -15.06 -4.72
N SER A 60 4.52 -14.42 -3.55
CA SER A 60 3.78 -14.90 -2.37
C SER A 60 2.35 -14.43 -2.33
N LEU A 61 2.00 -13.34 -3.03
CA LEU A 61 0.68 -12.75 -2.98
C LEU A 61 -0.29 -13.49 -3.90
N SER A 62 -1.40 -13.96 -3.35
CA SER A 62 -2.45 -14.62 -4.12
C SER A 62 -3.16 -13.67 -5.09
N GLY A 63 -3.31 -12.40 -4.72
CA GLY A 63 -3.94 -11.37 -5.54
C GLY A 63 -2.96 -10.56 -6.39
N GLY A 64 -1.66 -10.71 -6.18
CA GLY A 64 -0.63 -9.98 -6.92
C GLY A 64 -0.57 -8.49 -6.60
N PHE A 65 0.06 -7.73 -7.49
CA PHE A 65 0.11 -6.27 -7.39
C PHE A 65 -0.97 -5.63 -8.24
N LEU A 66 -1.58 -4.57 -7.70
CA LEU A 66 -2.64 -3.82 -8.38
C LEU A 66 -2.04 -2.67 -9.18
N ALA A 67 -2.42 -2.59 -10.45
CA ALA A 67 -1.97 -1.52 -11.35
C ALA A 67 -3.16 -0.84 -12.02
N GLU A 68 -2.90 0.34 -12.56
CA GLU A 68 -3.85 1.08 -13.37
C GLU A 68 -4.13 0.30 -14.67
N GLY A 69 -5.33 0.50 -15.21
CA GLY A 69 -5.74 -0.09 -16.45
C GLY A 69 -6.87 0.71 -17.09
N GLU A 70 -7.51 0.16 -18.10
CA GLU A 70 -8.65 0.79 -18.75
C GLU A 70 -9.77 1.01 -17.72
N GLY A 71 -10.32 2.21 -17.67
CA GLY A 71 -11.37 2.58 -16.70
C GLY A 71 -10.87 3.08 -15.37
N TYR A 72 -9.56 3.06 -15.13
CA TYR A 72 -8.99 3.53 -13.85
C TYR A 72 -9.32 5.00 -13.57
N LEU A 73 -9.32 5.85 -14.61
CA LEU A 73 -9.59 7.28 -14.42
C LEU A 73 -10.98 7.51 -13.80
N ASP A 74 -11.97 6.72 -14.17
CA ASP A 74 -13.32 6.83 -13.60
C ASP A 74 -13.31 6.49 -12.10
N ALA A 75 -12.56 5.47 -11.71
CA ALA A 75 -12.39 5.12 -10.29
C ALA A 75 -11.69 6.25 -9.53
N LEU A 76 -10.65 6.82 -10.13
CA LEU A 76 -9.92 7.94 -9.51
C LEU A 76 -10.84 9.15 -9.34
N GLU A 77 -11.64 9.49 -10.35
CA GLU A 77 -12.56 10.61 -10.31
C GLU A 77 -13.60 10.43 -9.19
N ARG A 78 -14.10 9.22 -9.03
CA ARG A 78 -15.07 8.88 -7.99
C ARG A 78 -14.49 9.08 -6.58
N ILE A 79 -13.22 8.78 -6.40
CA ILE A 79 -12.49 8.98 -5.14
C ILE A 79 -12.15 10.47 -4.95
N ALA A 80 -11.71 11.12 -6.02
CA ALA A 80 -11.16 12.47 -5.97
C ALA A 80 -12.19 13.56 -5.68
N ARG A 81 -13.36 13.48 -6.30
CA ARG A 81 -14.37 14.53 -6.20
C ARG A 81 -14.84 14.76 -4.76
N PRO A 82 -15.33 13.72 -4.02
CA PRO A 82 -15.80 13.94 -2.64
C PRO A 82 -14.68 14.37 -1.70
N ALA A 83 -13.46 13.94 -1.95
CA ALA A 83 -12.32 14.21 -1.06
C ALA A 83 -11.71 15.58 -1.29
N MET A 84 -12.07 16.29 -2.35
CA MET A 84 -11.51 17.61 -2.72
C MET A 84 -9.98 17.58 -2.70
N LEU A 85 -9.42 16.70 -3.51
CA LEU A 85 -7.98 16.42 -3.51
C LEU A 85 -7.12 17.63 -3.83
N GLN A 86 -6.06 17.82 -3.06
CA GLN A 86 -5.00 18.79 -3.33
C GLN A 86 -3.65 18.23 -2.88
N GLY A 87 -2.63 18.48 -3.69
CA GLY A 87 -1.24 18.22 -3.33
C GLY A 87 -0.95 16.75 -3.06
N ALA A 88 -0.24 16.49 -1.98
CA ALA A 88 0.29 15.15 -1.67
C ALA A 88 -0.80 14.10 -1.44
N ILE A 89 -2.01 14.51 -1.09
CA ILE A 89 -3.13 13.58 -0.90
C ILE A 89 -3.50 12.83 -2.18
N VAL A 90 -3.15 13.39 -3.34
CA VAL A 90 -3.34 12.72 -4.63
C VAL A 90 -2.65 11.36 -4.66
N HIS A 91 -1.50 11.21 -4.00
CA HIS A 91 -0.79 9.93 -3.93
C HIS A 91 -1.57 8.88 -3.13
N ASP A 92 -2.20 9.31 -2.02
CA ASP A 92 -3.06 8.43 -1.23
C ASP A 92 -4.33 8.06 -2.00
N ALA A 93 -4.88 9.02 -2.75
CA ALA A 93 -6.02 8.78 -3.61
C ALA A 93 -5.71 7.74 -4.69
N ARG A 94 -4.47 7.71 -5.19
CA ARG A 94 -4.04 6.68 -6.15
C ARG A 94 -4.18 5.28 -5.57
N VAL A 95 -3.75 5.08 -4.33
CA VAL A 95 -3.87 3.79 -3.65
C VAL A 95 -5.34 3.43 -3.45
N ALA A 96 -6.15 4.37 -2.97
CA ALA A 96 -7.59 4.17 -2.77
C ALA A 96 -8.31 3.84 -4.08
N ALA A 97 -7.98 4.57 -5.15
CA ALA A 97 -8.58 4.37 -6.46
C ALA A 97 -8.19 3.01 -7.07
N LEU A 98 -6.96 2.56 -6.88
CA LEU A 98 -6.54 1.23 -7.30
C LEU A 98 -7.34 0.14 -6.59
N CYS A 99 -7.55 0.29 -5.28
CA CYS A 99 -8.38 -0.64 -4.53
C CYS A 99 -9.80 -0.67 -5.09
N LEU A 100 -10.42 0.50 -5.28
CA LEU A 100 -11.77 0.60 -5.82
C LEU A 100 -11.86 0.02 -7.24
N PHE A 101 -10.89 0.33 -8.09
CA PHE A 101 -10.83 -0.15 -9.48
C PHE A 101 -10.80 -1.67 -9.57
N HIS A 102 -10.08 -2.32 -8.66
CA HIS A 102 -9.97 -3.78 -8.61
C HIS A 102 -11.01 -4.45 -7.69
N GLY A 103 -11.96 -3.70 -7.16
CA GLY A 103 -13.01 -4.25 -6.31
C GLY A 103 -12.54 -4.61 -4.90
N VAL A 104 -11.40 -4.08 -4.47
CA VAL A 104 -10.87 -4.29 -3.13
C VAL A 104 -11.48 -3.26 -2.19
N ARG A 105 -12.15 -3.69 -1.13
CA ARG A 105 -12.89 -2.80 -0.23
C ARG A 105 -12.19 -2.54 1.08
N VAL A 106 -11.25 -3.39 1.46
CA VAL A 106 -10.54 -3.27 2.74
C VAL A 106 -9.08 -2.98 2.49
N LEU A 107 -8.62 -1.84 3.02
CA LEU A 107 -7.22 -1.44 2.98
C LEU A 107 -6.63 -1.54 4.38
N ARG A 108 -5.54 -2.28 4.52
CA ARG A 108 -4.79 -2.35 5.78
C ARG A 108 -3.70 -1.31 5.76
N SER A 109 -3.87 -0.25 6.55
CA SER A 109 -2.92 0.86 6.61
C SER A 109 -2.93 1.51 7.98
N ALA A 110 -1.75 1.91 8.44
CA ALA A 110 -1.59 2.72 9.64
C ALA A 110 -1.77 4.22 9.36
N ASP A 111 -1.87 4.60 8.08
CA ASP A 111 -2.02 5.99 7.67
C ASP A 111 -3.48 6.44 7.80
N ARG A 112 -3.70 7.45 8.64
CA ARG A 112 -5.04 8.00 8.90
C ARG A 112 -5.62 8.77 7.71
N ASP A 113 -4.78 9.19 6.76
CA ASP A 113 -5.23 9.97 5.61
C ASP A 113 -6.20 9.17 4.72
N PHE A 114 -6.13 7.83 4.77
CA PHE A 114 -7.06 6.98 4.03
C PHE A 114 -8.49 7.03 4.56
N SER A 115 -8.73 7.55 5.77
CA SER A 115 -10.07 7.74 6.30
C SER A 115 -10.88 8.77 5.51
N ARG A 116 -10.24 9.56 4.65
CA ARG A 116 -10.90 10.53 3.76
C ARG A 116 -11.68 9.85 2.64
N PHE A 117 -11.48 8.56 2.42
CA PHE A 117 -12.07 7.83 1.31
C PHE A 117 -13.15 6.88 1.83
N PRO A 118 -14.43 7.33 1.87
CA PRO A 118 -15.50 6.55 2.52
C PRO A 118 -15.82 5.23 1.84
N ASP A 119 -15.44 5.06 0.57
CA ASP A 119 -15.66 3.81 -0.16
C ASP A 119 -14.71 2.68 0.28
N LEU A 120 -13.70 3.01 1.11
CA LEU A 120 -12.77 2.05 1.65
C LEU A 120 -12.99 1.83 3.14
N THR A 121 -12.94 0.58 3.57
CA THR A 121 -12.81 0.25 4.99
C THR A 121 -11.32 0.18 5.31
N VAL A 122 -10.86 1.07 6.18
CA VAL A 122 -9.45 1.13 6.55
C VAL A 122 -9.25 0.46 7.90
N VAL A 123 -8.34 -0.50 7.95
CA VAL A 123 -8.00 -1.25 9.15
C VAL A 123 -6.53 -1.03 9.47
N ASN A 124 -6.23 -0.56 10.68
CA ASN A 124 -4.86 -0.42 11.13
C ASN A 124 -4.34 -1.81 11.58
N PRO A 125 -3.37 -2.39 10.84
CA PRO A 125 -2.86 -3.71 11.16
C PRO A 125 -1.84 -3.71 12.30
N LEU A 126 -1.38 -2.51 12.72
CA LEU A 126 -0.37 -2.39 13.77
C LEU A 126 -1.03 -2.28 15.13
N PRO A 127 -0.39 -2.80 16.21
CA PRO A 127 -0.95 -2.68 17.54
C PRO A 127 -1.00 -1.21 17.99
N LYS A 128 -2.04 -0.89 18.76
CA LYS A 128 -2.12 0.41 19.43
C LYS A 128 -1.06 0.41 20.52
N GLY A 129 -0.16 1.38 20.45
CA GLY A 129 0.86 1.38 21.47
C GLY A 129 1.67 2.59 21.51
#